data_9823074843fcca474f4a7ba04a38c4a0
#
_entry.id   9823074843fcca474f4a7ba04a38c4a0
#
_cell.length_a   1.000
_cell.length_b   1.000
_cell.length_c   1.000
_cell.angle_alpha   90.00
_cell.angle_beta   90.00
_cell.angle_gamma   90.00
#
_symmetry.space_group_name_H-M   'P 1'
#
loop_
_entity.id
_entity.type
_entity.pdbx_description
1 polymer ?
#
loop_
_entity_poly.entity_id
_entity_poly.type
_entity_poly.pdbx_seq_one_letter_code
_entity_poly.pdbx_strand_id
1 'polypeptide(L)'
;MTFLFADAGVSFGIYDIAKSLTIPGWAVIITLLIQSVYLIAVGIERWLTYNKAKQQSRQYAPKVAQALKNSNIDEAINISDKHKDSHLAMVVSSGLKEFAAHQGSTEISSDEMAASERALERAIAVKTAELKRGLAGLATVGSTAPFVGLFGTVVGIIGAFQALKTNENAGIGAVGGAIAEALVCTAFGILVAVPAVWLFNYFTNKVTSFGVEMENSASELVDYFIRQRAKSLRG
;
A
#
# COMPACT_ATOMS: atom_id res chain seq x y z
N MET A 1 -2.20 29.30 -9.22
CA MET A 1 -0.75 29.04 -9.19
C MET A 1 0.02 29.83 -10.27
N THR A 2 -0.65 30.67 -11.02
CA THR A 2 -0.13 31.50 -12.10
C THR A 2 0.46 32.85 -11.61
N PHE A 3 0.29 33.22 -10.35
CA PHE A 3 0.62 34.57 -9.84
C PHE A 3 2.05 34.76 -9.28
N LEU A 4 2.82 33.70 -9.10
CA LEU A 4 4.15 33.77 -8.45
C LEU A 4 5.33 33.88 -9.46
N PHE A 5 5.10 33.68 -10.76
CA PHE A 5 6.16 33.66 -11.77
C PHE A 5 5.93 34.61 -12.97
N ALA A 6 4.92 35.49 -12.90
CA ALA A 6 4.56 36.39 -14.00
C ALA A 6 5.60 37.48 -14.26
N ASP A 7 6.51 37.74 -13.32
CA ASP A 7 7.45 38.85 -13.39
C ASP A 7 8.85 38.50 -13.96
N ALA A 8 9.08 37.18 -14.21
CA ALA A 8 10.39 36.68 -14.67
C ALA A 8 10.50 36.47 -16.20
N GLY A 9 9.47 36.80 -16.98
CA GLY A 9 9.49 36.61 -18.44
C GLY A 9 9.59 35.14 -18.91
N VAL A 10 9.47 34.17 -17.99
CA VAL A 10 9.55 32.75 -18.28
C VAL A 10 8.13 32.20 -18.35
N SER A 11 7.60 32.08 -19.55
CA SER A 11 6.34 31.35 -19.78
C SER A 11 6.62 29.85 -19.59
N PHE A 12 6.32 29.28 -18.40
CA PHE A 12 6.26 27.86 -18.21
C PHE A 12 4.99 27.26 -18.86
N GLY A 13 4.85 27.50 -20.18
CA GLY A 13 3.82 26.83 -20.95
C GLY A 13 4.16 25.33 -21.04
N ILE A 14 3.31 24.46 -20.49
CA ILE A 14 3.47 23.00 -20.65
C ILE A 14 3.66 22.62 -22.12
N TYR A 15 3.05 23.37 -23.03
CA TYR A 15 3.16 23.20 -24.47
C TYR A 15 4.55 23.58 -25.01
N ASP A 16 5.16 24.64 -24.52
CA ASP A 16 6.49 25.06 -24.92
C ASP A 16 7.56 24.12 -24.42
N ILE A 17 7.42 23.64 -23.19
CA ILE A 17 8.27 22.57 -22.59
C ILE A 17 8.16 21.28 -23.42
N ALA A 18 6.95 20.86 -23.79
CA ALA A 18 6.77 19.65 -24.57
C ALA A 18 7.40 19.72 -25.97
N LYS A 19 7.46 20.90 -26.57
CA LYS A 19 8.12 21.13 -27.88
C LYS A 19 9.65 21.15 -27.81
N SER A 20 10.21 21.56 -26.68
CA SER A 20 11.67 21.68 -26.53
C SER A 20 12.31 20.33 -26.12
N LEU A 21 11.53 19.39 -25.58
CA LEU A 21 12.02 18.11 -25.07
C LEU A 21 12.75 17.29 -26.13
N THR A 22 13.98 16.92 -25.83
CA THR A 22 14.77 15.96 -26.58
C THR A 22 14.22 14.52 -26.45
N ILE A 23 14.60 13.62 -27.36
CA ILE A 23 14.18 12.20 -27.31
C ILE A 23 14.44 11.57 -25.93
N PRO A 24 15.64 11.74 -25.31
CA PRO A 24 15.88 11.25 -23.95
C PRO A 24 15.00 11.92 -22.88
N GLY A 25 14.73 13.21 -23.01
CA GLY A 25 13.82 13.93 -22.11
C GLY A 25 12.40 13.35 -22.15
N TRP A 26 11.89 13.05 -23.35
CA TRP A 26 10.60 12.36 -23.51
C TRP A 26 10.59 10.98 -22.86
N ALA A 27 11.65 10.18 -22.98
CA ALA A 27 11.74 8.87 -22.33
C ALA A 27 11.64 8.99 -20.80
N VAL A 28 12.28 9.99 -20.20
CA VAL A 28 12.19 10.29 -18.77
C VAL A 28 10.77 10.67 -18.35
N ILE A 29 10.16 11.61 -19.07
CA ILE A 29 8.79 12.07 -18.76
C ILE A 29 7.77 10.93 -18.89
N ILE A 30 7.86 10.12 -19.95
CA ILE A 30 6.97 8.94 -20.12
C ILE A 30 7.15 7.97 -18.96
N THR A 31 8.38 7.69 -18.55
CA THR A 31 8.65 6.81 -17.39
C THR A 31 8.01 7.36 -16.11
N LEU A 32 8.16 8.65 -15.84
CA LEU A 32 7.55 9.32 -14.68
C LEU A 32 6.02 9.35 -14.76
N LEU A 33 5.44 9.50 -15.95
CA LEU A 33 3.99 9.39 -16.15
C LEU A 33 3.47 8.00 -15.86
N ILE A 34 4.16 6.95 -16.32
CA ILE A 34 3.80 5.55 -16.00
C ILE A 34 3.86 5.33 -14.49
N GLN A 35 4.90 5.81 -13.82
CA GLN A 35 5.02 5.73 -12.36
C GLN A 35 3.90 6.52 -11.65
N SER A 36 3.51 7.68 -12.16
CA SER A 36 2.40 8.47 -11.61
C SER A 36 1.05 7.76 -11.75
N VAL A 37 0.77 7.17 -12.91
CA VAL A 37 -0.46 6.38 -13.12
C VAL A 37 -0.51 5.18 -12.16
N TYR A 38 0.61 4.46 -12.02
CA TYR A 38 0.73 3.35 -11.07
C TYR A 38 0.48 3.80 -9.63
N LEU A 39 1.09 4.90 -9.21
CA LEU A 39 0.90 5.51 -7.89
C LEU A 39 -0.57 5.79 -7.60
N ILE A 40 -1.27 6.44 -8.54
CA ILE A 40 -2.69 6.79 -8.39
C ILE A 40 -3.54 5.53 -8.33
N ALA A 41 -3.32 4.56 -9.22
CA ALA A 41 -4.07 3.32 -9.28
C ALA A 41 -3.96 2.52 -7.97
N VAL A 42 -2.73 2.29 -7.48
CA VAL A 42 -2.49 1.59 -6.21
C VAL A 42 -3.02 2.39 -5.03
N GLY A 43 -2.86 3.71 -5.03
CA GLY A 43 -3.36 4.59 -3.99
C GLY A 43 -4.89 4.48 -3.81
N ILE A 44 -5.64 4.56 -4.90
CA ILE A 44 -7.11 4.43 -4.90
C ILE A 44 -7.51 3.01 -4.48
N GLU A 45 -6.91 1.98 -5.08
CA GLU A 45 -7.24 0.59 -4.78
C GLU A 45 -7.02 0.26 -3.31
N ARG A 46 -5.88 0.65 -2.73
CA ARG A 46 -5.56 0.40 -1.32
C ARG A 46 -6.47 1.19 -0.38
N TRP A 47 -6.76 2.43 -0.70
CA TRP A 47 -7.67 3.25 0.10
C TRP A 47 -9.07 2.63 0.18
N LEU A 48 -9.62 2.19 -0.94
CA LEU A 48 -10.92 1.51 -1.00
C LEU A 48 -10.91 0.19 -0.23
N THR A 49 -9.87 -0.63 -0.43
CA THR A 49 -9.70 -1.93 0.25
C THR A 49 -9.66 -1.76 1.77
N TYR A 50 -8.86 -0.82 2.28
CA TYR A 50 -8.73 -0.63 3.74
C TYR A 50 -9.97 0.00 4.37
N ASN A 51 -10.65 0.90 3.68
CA ASN A 51 -11.93 1.43 4.17
C ASN A 51 -12.99 0.33 4.25
N LYS A 52 -13.06 -0.53 3.24
CA LYS A 52 -13.99 -1.67 3.22
C LYS A 52 -13.66 -2.67 4.33
N ALA A 53 -12.38 -3.02 4.50
CA ALA A 53 -11.92 -3.91 5.56
C ALA A 53 -12.28 -3.35 6.94
N LYS A 54 -12.01 -2.07 7.19
CA LYS A 54 -12.33 -1.39 8.46
C LYS A 54 -13.84 -1.36 8.72
N GLN A 55 -14.65 -1.02 7.73
CA GLN A 55 -16.10 -0.95 7.87
C GLN A 55 -16.69 -2.33 8.18
N GLN A 56 -16.28 -3.36 7.44
CA GLN A 56 -16.75 -4.73 7.67
C GLN A 56 -16.29 -5.26 9.03
N SER A 57 -15.07 -4.98 9.46
CA SER A 57 -14.58 -5.42 10.77
C SER A 57 -15.36 -4.79 11.92
N ARG A 58 -15.74 -3.51 11.81
CA ARG A 58 -16.59 -2.85 12.81
C ARG A 58 -17.99 -3.45 12.93
N GLN A 59 -18.54 -3.94 11.82
CA GLN A 59 -19.86 -4.61 11.81
C GLN A 59 -19.77 -6.06 12.26
N TYR A 60 -18.64 -6.70 12.00
CA TYR A 60 -18.37 -8.09 12.31
C TYR A 60 -18.11 -8.33 13.80
N ALA A 61 -17.20 -7.54 14.40
CA ALA A 61 -16.71 -7.79 15.76
C ALA A 61 -17.82 -7.95 16.82
N PRO A 62 -18.84 -7.07 16.92
CA PRO A 62 -19.89 -7.23 17.92
C PRO A 62 -20.77 -8.47 17.68
N LYS A 63 -21.02 -8.83 16.41
CA LYS A 63 -21.85 -9.99 16.07
C LYS A 63 -21.17 -11.31 16.44
N VAL A 64 -19.87 -11.44 16.11
CA VAL A 64 -19.12 -12.66 16.44
C VAL A 64 -18.91 -12.78 17.94
N ALA A 65 -18.64 -11.67 18.63
CA ALA A 65 -18.52 -11.67 20.10
C ALA A 65 -19.83 -12.16 20.78
N GLN A 66 -20.99 -11.76 20.27
CA GLN A 66 -22.28 -12.24 20.76
C GLN A 66 -22.50 -13.73 20.49
N ALA A 67 -22.18 -14.22 19.29
CA ALA A 67 -22.29 -15.64 18.94
C ALA A 67 -21.38 -16.51 19.84
N LEU A 68 -20.13 -16.07 20.06
CA LEU A 68 -19.19 -16.75 20.95
C LEU A 68 -19.64 -16.73 22.42
N LYS A 69 -20.24 -15.63 22.90
CA LYS A 69 -20.81 -15.54 24.24
C LYS A 69 -21.94 -16.57 24.46
N ASN A 70 -22.72 -16.84 23.40
CA ASN A 70 -23.76 -17.86 23.39
C ASN A 70 -23.23 -19.29 23.15
N SER A 71 -21.89 -19.46 23.04
CA SER A 71 -21.22 -20.73 22.74
C SER A 71 -21.67 -21.35 21.39
N ASN A 72 -22.12 -20.51 20.44
CA ASN A 72 -22.56 -20.93 19.12
C ASN A 72 -21.44 -20.69 18.08
N ILE A 73 -20.56 -21.69 17.96
CA ILE A 73 -19.39 -21.62 17.07
C ILE A 73 -19.79 -21.62 15.59
N ASP A 74 -20.80 -22.43 15.23
CA ASP A 74 -21.28 -22.52 13.85
C ASP A 74 -21.85 -21.18 13.37
N GLU A 75 -22.58 -20.48 14.22
CA GLU A 75 -23.08 -19.14 13.93
C GLU A 75 -21.94 -18.14 13.77
N ALA A 76 -20.92 -18.21 14.63
CA ALA A 76 -19.73 -17.35 14.52
C ALA A 76 -18.99 -17.57 13.20
N ILE A 77 -18.84 -18.83 12.74
CA ILE A 77 -18.27 -19.15 11.43
C ILE A 77 -19.12 -18.59 10.30
N ASN A 78 -20.45 -18.79 10.34
CA ASN A 78 -21.38 -18.28 9.33
C ASN A 78 -21.35 -16.74 9.24
N ILE A 79 -21.25 -16.05 10.37
CA ILE A 79 -21.08 -14.58 10.39
C ILE A 79 -19.74 -14.19 9.73
N SER A 80 -18.66 -14.94 10.00
CA SER A 80 -17.35 -14.68 9.40
C SER A 80 -17.38 -14.85 7.88
N ASP A 81 -18.01 -15.90 7.38
CA ASP A 81 -18.11 -16.18 5.94
C ASP A 81 -18.93 -15.13 5.17
N LYS A 82 -19.79 -14.37 5.86
CA LYS A 82 -20.54 -13.22 5.29
C LYS A 82 -19.71 -11.92 5.22
N HIS A 83 -18.62 -11.81 5.97
CA HIS A 83 -17.80 -10.60 6.07
C HIS A 83 -16.38 -10.82 5.50
N LYS A 84 -16.28 -11.36 4.28
CA LYS A 84 -15.02 -11.79 3.63
C LYS A 84 -13.96 -10.70 3.49
N ASP A 85 -14.38 -9.43 3.37
CA ASP A 85 -13.45 -8.31 3.27
C ASP A 85 -12.92 -7.83 4.63
N SER A 86 -13.51 -8.31 5.74
CA SER A 86 -13.01 -8.01 7.08
C SER A 86 -11.69 -8.71 7.35
N HIS A 87 -10.69 -7.95 7.80
CA HIS A 87 -9.41 -8.53 8.21
C HIS A 87 -9.55 -9.41 9.45
N LEU A 88 -10.48 -9.08 10.37
CA LEU A 88 -10.75 -9.87 11.57
C LEU A 88 -11.49 -11.16 11.24
N ALA A 89 -12.48 -11.11 10.35
CA ALA A 89 -13.32 -12.27 10.05
C ALA A 89 -12.51 -13.44 9.44
N MET A 90 -11.53 -13.15 8.60
CA MET A 90 -10.66 -14.18 8.03
C MET A 90 -9.84 -14.90 9.11
N VAL A 91 -9.25 -14.15 10.04
CA VAL A 91 -8.41 -14.70 11.11
C VAL A 91 -9.25 -15.52 12.08
N VAL A 92 -10.32 -14.92 12.59
CA VAL A 92 -11.22 -15.58 13.56
C VAL A 92 -11.88 -16.82 12.95
N SER A 93 -12.34 -16.75 11.68
CA SER A 93 -12.89 -17.92 10.98
C SER A 93 -11.89 -19.07 10.87
N SER A 94 -10.62 -18.78 10.60
CA SER A 94 -9.59 -19.81 10.49
C SER A 94 -9.35 -20.52 11.82
N GLY A 95 -9.27 -19.80 12.92
CA GLY A 95 -9.14 -20.39 14.25
C GLY A 95 -10.38 -21.16 14.70
N LEU A 96 -11.58 -20.62 14.43
CA LEU A 96 -12.84 -21.30 14.79
C LEU A 96 -13.06 -22.58 13.99
N LYS A 97 -12.75 -22.60 12.70
CA LYS A 97 -12.87 -23.80 11.86
C LYS A 97 -11.91 -24.90 12.32
N GLU A 98 -10.68 -24.55 12.67
CA GLU A 98 -9.72 -25.50 13.21
C GLU A 98 -10.19 -26.06 14.56
N PHE A 99 -10.65 -25.19 15.46
CA PHE A 99 -11.18 -25.60 16.76
C PHE A 99 -12.43 -26.47 16.62
N ALA A 100 -13.37 -26.11 15.74
CA ALA A 100 -14.60 -26.88 15.51
C ALA A 100 -14.32 -28.25 14.91
N ALA A 101 -13.30 -28.42 14.07
CA ALA A 101 -12.92 -29.69 13.48
C ALA A 101 -12.51 -30.74 14.53
N HIS A 102 -12.06 -30.29 15.71
CA HIS A 102 -11.61 -31.16 16.81
C HIS A 102 -12.62 -31.29 17.96
N GLN A 103 -13.77 -30.60 17.89
CA GLN A 103 -14.82 -30.71 18.94
C GLN A 103 -15.48 -32.09 19.06
N GLY A 104 -15.20 -33.02 18.14
CA GLY A 104 -15.72 -34.40 18.16
C GLY A 104 -14.91 -35.37 19.03
N SER A 105 -13.74 -34.98 19.51
CA SER A 105 -12.92 -35.80 20.44
C SER A 105 -13.39 -35.61 21.89
N THR A 106 -13.37 -36.67 22.67
CA THR A 106 -13.91 -36.74 24.05
C THR A 106 -13.21 -35.74 25.00
N GLU A 107 -12.02 -35.26 24.64
CA GLU A 107 -11.26 -34.25 25.37
C GLU A 107 -10.51 -33.34 24.36
N ILE A 108 -10.66 -32.02 24.50
CA ILE A 108 -9.85 -31.08 23.74
C ILE A 108 -8.41 -31.13 24.25
N SER A 109 -7.51 -31.71 23.47
CA SER A 109 -6.10 -31.86 23.85
C SER A 109 -5.31 -30.56 23.77
N SER A 110 -4.14 -30.52 24.42
CA SER A 110 -3.21 -29.37 24.29
C SER A 110 -2.75 -29.18 22.85
N ASP A 111 -2.65 -30.28 22.08
CA ASP A 111 -2.18 -30.27 20.69
C ASP A 111 -3.21 -29.64 19.73
N GLU A 112 -4.51 -29.84 20.02
CA GLU A 112 -5.62 -29.23 19.26
C GLU A 112 -5.69 -27.70 19.48
N MET A 113 -5.45 -27.26 20.71
CA MET A 113 -5.31 -25.82 20.99
C MET A 113 -4.12 -25.21 20.26
N ALA A 114 -2.96 -25.86 20.31
CA ALA A 114 -1.78 -25.43 19.57
C ALA A 114 -2.01 -25.45 18.04
N ALA A 115 -2.83 -26.36 17.52
CA ALA A 115 -3.22 -26.35 16.11
C ALA A 115 -4.08 -25.14 15.77
N SER A 116 -5.06 -24.79 16.60
CA SER A 116 -5.91 -23.61 16.43
C SER A 116 -5.10 -22.30 16.51
N GLU A 117 -4.14 -22.20 17.44
CA GLU A 117 -3.22 -21.05 17.56
C GLU A 117 -2.37 -20.89 16.30
N ARG A 118 -1.74 -21.98 15.82
CA ARG A 118 -1.01 -21.97 14.55
C ARG A 118 -1.89 -21.59 13.35
N ALA A 119 -3.17 -21.98 13.34
CA ALA A 119 -4.10 -21.57 12.29
C ALA A 119 -4.37 -20.06 12.31
N LEU A 120 -4.52 -19.47 13.50
CA LEU A 120 -4.64 -18.02 13.69
C LEU A 120 -3.39 -17.27 13.19
N GLU A 121 -2.20 -17.71 13.62
CA GLU A 121 -0.93 -17.11 13.20
C GLU A 121 -0.75 -17.15 11.68
N ARG A 122 -1.01 -18.30 11.04
CA ARG A 122 -0.97 -18.43 9.58
C ARG A 122 -1.96 -17.50 8.91
N ALA A 123 -3.18 -17.38 9.42
CA ALA A 123 -4.19 -16.49 8.86
C ALA A 123 -3.79 -15.00 8.98
N ILE A 124 -3.20 -14.60 10.11
CA ILE A 124 -2.64 -13.24 10.31
C ILE A 124 -1.54 -12.97 9.29
N ALA A 125 -0.59 -13.90 9.13
CA ALA A 125 0.51 -13.73 8.19
C ALA A 125 0.01 -13.59 6.74
N VAL A 126 -0.92 -14.45 6.32
CA VAL A 126 -1.52 -14.41 4.98
C VAL A 126 -2.28 -13.10 4.76
N LYS A 127 -3.13 -12.69 5.72
CA LYS A 127 -3.92 -11.46 5.59
C LYS A 127 -3.03 -10.21 5.59
N THR A 128 -1.98 -10.19 6.40
CA THR A 128 -1.01 -9.11 6.41
C THR A 128 -0.27 -9.01 5.08
N ALA A 129 0.13 -10.13 4.47
CA ALA A 129 0.76 -10.16 3.16
C ALA A 129 -0.20 -9.64 2.06
N GLU A 130 -1.48 -10.03 2.10
CA GLU A 130 -2.52 -9.55 1.20
C GLU A 130 -2.70 -8.02 1.33
N LEU A 131 -2.79 -7.52 2.56
CA LEU A 131 -2.92 -6.08 2.82
C LEU A 131 -1.69 -5.29 2.34
N LYS A 132 -0.47 -5.83 2.45
CA LYS A 132 0.78 -5.21 1.97
C LYS A 132 0.92 -5.20 0.45
N ARG A 133 0.06 -5.86 -0.29
CA ARG A 133 0.16 -5.95 -1.75
C ARG A 133 0.19 -4.56 -2.38
N GLY A 134 1.10 -4.34 -3.33
CA GLY A 134 1.29 -3.07 -4.03
C GLY A 134 2.09 -2.01 -3.28
N LEU A 135 2.27 -2.13 -1.93
CA LEU A 135 3.02 -1.12 -1.18
C LEU A 135 4.50 -1.09 -1.55
N ALA A 136 5.10 -2.24 -1.86
CA ALA A 136 6.48 -2.31 -2.32
C ALA A 136 6.71 -1.48 -3.61
N GLY A 137 5.72 -1.47 -4.52
CA GLY A 137 5.78 -0.64 -5.72
C GLY A 137 5.72 0.86 -5.40
N LEU A 138 4.91 1.29 -4.42
CA LEU A 138 4.90 2.69 -3.96
C LEU A 138 6.26 3.10 -3.37
N ALA A 139 6.87 2.23 -2.56
CA ALA A 139 8.22 2.45 -2.02
C ALA A 139 9.26 2.59 -3.14
N THR A 140 9.18 1.71 -4.16
CA THR A 140 10.06 1.75 -5.32
C THR A 140 9.90 3.04 -6.10
N VAL A 141 8.67 3.46 -6.43
CA VAL A 141 8.42 4.73 -7.10
C VAL A 141 8.96 5.91 -6.29
N GLY A 142 8.68 5.94 -4.99
CA GLY A 142 9.16 7.01 -4.11
C GLY A 142 10.68 7.14 -4.06
N SER A 143 11.40 6.03 -4.09
CA SER A 143 12.86 6.01 -4.07
C SER A 143 13.50 6.24 -5.45
N THR A 144 12.87 5.79 -6.55
CA THR A 144 13.49 5.81 -7.89
C THR A 144 13.09 7.02 -8.72
N ALA A 145 11.90 7.59 -8.55
CA ALA A 145 11.42 8.70 -9.37
C ALA A 145 12.36 9.93 -9.34
N PRO A 146 12.97 10.34 -8.20
CA PRO A 146 13.92 11.45 -8.20
C PRO A 146 15.17 11.15 -9.03
N PHE A 147 15.65 9.92 -9.01
CA PHE A 147 16.84 9.51 -9.80
C PHE A 147 16.53 9.45 -11.30
N VAL A 148 15.32 9.05 -11.68
CA VAL A 148 14.84 9.11 -13.07
C VAL A 148 14.81 10.59 -13.54
N GLY A 149 14.29 11.49 -12.71
CA GLY A 149 14.32 12.92 -12.98
C GLY A 149 15.73 13.48 -13.09
N LEU A 150 16.62 13.12 -12.15
CA LEU A 150 18.03 13.51 -12.16
C LEU A 150 18.76 12.99 -13.41
N PHE A 151 18.50 11.76 -13.82
CA PHE A 151 19.03 11.23 -15.07
C PHE A 151 18.64 12.12 -16.26
N GLY A 152 17.39 12.59 -16.30
CA GLY A 152 16.91 13.54 -17.31
C GLY A 152 17.73 14.85 -17.34
N THR A 153 18.09 15.41 -16.17
CA THR A 153 18.93 16.61 -16.11
C THR A 153 20.34 16.35 -16.63
N VAL A 154 20.95 15.23 -16.25
CA VAL A 154 22.31 14.91 -16.69
C VAL A 154 22.37 14.78 -18.22
N VAL A 155 21.44 14.02 -18.81
CA VAL A 155 21.38 13.82 -20.26
C VAL A 155 21.04 15.14 -20.99
N GLY A 156 20.12 15.94 -20.45
CA GLY A 156 19.77 17.24 -21.03
C GLY A 156 20.95 18.23 -21.04
N ILE A 157 21.72 18.30 -19.95
CA ILE A 157 22.92 19.16 -19.86
C ILE A 157 24.00 18.66 -20.83
N ILE A 158 24.24 17.36 -20.94
CA ILE A 158 25.18 16.81 -21.93
C ILE A 158 24.76 17.23 -23.35
N GLY A 159 23.48 17.10 -23.68
CA GLY A 159 22.93 17.52 -24.97
C GLY A 159 23.13 19.02 -25.25
N ALA A 160 22.92 19.88 -24.23
CA ALA A 160 23.15 21.32 -24.32
C ALA A 160 24.60 21.63 -24.68
N PHE A 161 25.59 20.98 -24.04
CA PHE A 161 27.01 21.19 -24.36
C PHE A 161 27.42 20.62 -25.72
N GLN A 162 26.81 19.51 -26.15
CA GLN A 162 27.04 18.98 -27.50
C GLN A 162 26.53 19.94 -28.60
N ALA A 163 25.35 20.52 -28.42
CA ALA A 163 24.78 21.47 -29.33
C ALA A 163 25.67 22.74 -29.44
N LEU A 164 26.25 23.20 -28.33
CA LEU A 164 27.18 24.34 -28.33
C LEU A 164 28.47 24.01 -29.10
N LYS A 165 28.97 22.78 -29.01
CA LYS A 165 30.17 22.35 -29.73
C LYS A 165 29.96 22.25 -31.25
N THR A 166 28.78 21.89 -31.69
CA THR A 166 28.44 21.72 -33.11
C THR A 166 27.99 23.03 -33.79
N ASN A 167 27.58 24.03 -33.04
CA ASN A 167 27.04 25.30 -33.56
C ASN A 167 27.70 26.48 -32.82
N GLU A 168 28.82 26.96 -33.32
CA GLU A 168 29.58 28.09 -32.73
C GLU A 168 28.74 29.38 -32.58
N ASN A 169 27.63 29.49 -33.31
CA ASN A 169 26.69 30.62 -33.24
C ASN A 169 25.51 30.34 -32.28
N ALA A 170 25.44 29.16 -31.63
CA ALA A 170 24.44 28.87 -30.63
C ALA A 170 24.77 29.68 -29.37
N GLY A 171 24.13 30.84 -29.23
CA GLY A 171 24.36 31.75 -28.10
C GLY A 171 24.00 31.13 -26.74
N ILE A 172 24.43 31.78 -25.65
CA ILE A 172 24.15 31.43 -24.24
C ILE A 172 22.64 31.14 -24.00
N GLY A 173 21.74 31.75 -24.75
CA GLY A 173 20.30 31.54 -24.66
C GLY A 173 19.85 30.11 -25.03
N ALA A 174 20.50 29.47 -26.01
CA ALA A 174 20.18 28.09 -26.39
C ALA A 174 20.57 27.08 -25.30
N VAL A 175 21.72 27.30 -24.64
CA VAL A 175 22.17 26.48 -23.50
C VAL A 175 21.25 26.68 -22.30
N GLY A 176 20.84 27.91 -22.02
CA GLY A 176 19.91 28.26 -20.94
C GLY A 176 18.56 27.55 -21.10
N GLY A 177 18.03 27.49 -22.31
CA GLY A 177 16.79 26.78 -22.62
C GLY A 177 16.89 25.26 -22.34
N ALA A 178 17.96 24.62 -22.83
CA ALA A 178 18.19 23.18 -22.61
C ALA A 178 18.42 22.84 -21.13
N ILE A 179 19.08 23.69 -20.36
CA ILE A 179 19.23 23.52 -18.91
C ILE A 179 17.88 23.68 -18.21
N ALA A 180 17.07 24.65 -18.59
CA ALA A 180 15.73 24.84 -18.01
C ALA A 180 14.83 23.61 -18.25
N GLU A 181 14.86 23.07 -19.48
CA GLU A 181 14.17 21.80 -19.82
C GLU A 181 14.63 20.64 -18.95
N ALA A 182 15.94 20.47 -18.78
CA ALA A 182 16.50 19.43 -17.96
C ALA A 182 16.01 19.54 -16.50
N LEU A 183 16.00 20.73 -15.90
CA LEU A 183 15.53 20.96 -14.54
C LEU A 183 14.04 20.60 -14.35
N VAL A 184 13.22 20.75 -15.39
CA VAL A 184 11.81 20.29 -15.35
C VAL A 184 11.71 18.79 -15.13
N CYS A 185 12.57 17.97 -15.74
CA CYS A 185 12.59 16.52 -15.51
C CYS A 185 12.80 16.17 -14.03
N THR A 186 13.73 16.85 -13.35
CA THR A 186 13.95 16.64 -11.91
C THR A 186 12.76 17.11 -11.08
N ALA A 187 12.16 18.26 -11.41
CA ALA A 187 10.96 18.73 -10.71
C ALA A 187 9.81 17.73 -10.81
N PHE A 188 9.58 17.14 -11.99
CA PHE A 188 8.59 16.08 -12.18
C PHE A 188 8.95 14.81 -11.38
N GLY A 189 10.22 14.39 -11.35
CA GLY A 189 10.68 13.26 -10.54
C GLY A 189 10.33 13.43 -9.06
N ILE A 190 10.59 14.61 -8.50
CA ILE A 190 10.26 14.95 -7.11
C ILE A 190 8.73 15.00 -6.89
N LEU A 191 8.00 15.60 -7.84
CA LEU A 191 6.53 15.69 -7.80
C LEU A 191 5.85 14.31 -7.73
N VAL A 192 6.41 13.31 -8.39
CA VAL A 192 5.91 11.91 -8.33
C VAL A 192 6.39 11.22 -7.07
N ALA A 193 7.62 11.43 -6.63
CA ALA A 193 8.22 10.75 -5.49
C ALA A 193 7.55 11.10 -4.16
N VAL A 194 7.28 12.38 -3.91
CA VAL A 194 6.76 12.84 -2.61
C VAL A 194 5.40 12.21 -2.27
N PRO A 195 4.39 12.23 -3.16
CA PRO A 195 3.12 11.54 -2.89
C PRO A 195 3.29 10.01 -2.74
N ALA A 196 4.23 9.39 -3.49
CA ALA A 196 4.49 7.96 -3.39
C ALA A 196 4.97 7.57 -1.99
N VAL A 197 5.92 8.32 -1.43
CA VAL A 197 6.42 8.10 -0.07
C VAL A 197 5.33 8.35 0.98
N TRP A 198 4.53 9.39 0.83
CA TRP A 198 3.43 9.67 1.76
C TRP A 198 2.38 8.57 1.77
N LEU A 199 1.96 8.09 0.60
CA LEU A 199 0.99 7.00 0.49
C LEU A 199 1.57 5.69 1.03
N PHE A 200 2.83 5.38 0.71
CA PHE A 200 3.51 4.20 1.26
C PHE A 200 3.52 4.21 2.79
N ASN A 201 3.94 5.29 3.41
CA ASN A 201 4.00 5.41 4.87
C ASN A 201 2.59 5.35 5.50
N TYR A 202 1.63 6.06 4.91
CA TYR A 202 0.24 6.04 5.38
C TYR A 202 -0.34 4.62 5.36
N PHE A 203 -0.20 3.91 4.24
CA PHE A 203 -0.75 2.57 4.10
C PHE A 203 0.00 1.54 4.95
N THR A 204 1.32 1.66 5.08
CA THR A 204 2.10 0.78 5.96
C THR A 204 1.65 0.90 7.41
N ASN A 205 1.43 2.11 7.91
CA ASN A 205 0.91 2.34 9.25
C ASN A 205 -0.52 1.76 9.42
N LYS A 206 -1.35 1.82 8.38
CA LYS A 206 -2.69 1.19 8.39
C LYS A 206 -2.60 -0.32 8.48
N VAL A 207 -1.72 -0.95 7.70
CA VAL A 207 -1.52 -2.41 7.75
C VAL A 207 -1.00 -2.84 9.10
N THR A 208 -0.08 -2.09 9.70
CA THR A 208 0.41 -2.35 11.06
C THR A 208 -0.73 -2.28 12.08
N SER A 209 -1.60 -1.27 12.00
CA SER A 209 -2.77 -1.17 12.88
C SER A 209 -3.72 -2.37 12.72
N PHE A 210 -3.98 -2.81 11.49
CA PHE A 210 -4.79 -4.01 11.25
C PHE A 210 -4.12 -5.28 11.76
N GLY A 211 -2.77 -5.36 11.70
CA GLY A 211 -1.99 -6.45 12.31
C GLY A 211 -2.27 -6.57 13.80
N VAL A 212 -2.14 -5.45 14.52
CA VAL A 212 -2.42 -5.40 15.98
C VAL A 212 -3.88 -5.77 16.28
N GLU A 213 -4.85 -5.29 15.48
CA GLU A 213 -6.26 -5.67 15.67
C GLU A 213 -6.49 -7.18 15.47
N MET A 214 -5.81 -7.80 14.49
CA MET A 214 -5.88 -9.24 14.23
C MET A 214 -5.23 -10.05 15.37
N GLU A 215 -4.07 -9.65 15.85
CA GLU A 215 -3.36 -10.29 16.96
C GLU A 215 -4.19 -10.23 18.25
N ASN A 216 -4.77 -9.08 18.58
CA ASN A 216 -5.65 -8.94 19.73
C ASN A 216 -6.87 -9.87 19.62
N SER A 217 -7.54 -9.91 18.46
CA SER A 217 -8.69 -10.80 18.25
C SER A 217 -8.31 -12.28 18.30
N ALA A 218 -7.12 -12.63 17.83
CA ALA A 218 -6.60 -13.99 17.94
C ALA A 218 -6.35 -14.38 19.39
N SER A 219 -5.74 -13.49 20.19
CA SER A 219 -5.50 -13.71 21.62
C SER A 219 -6.82 -13.88 22.41
N GLU A 220 -7.82 -13.02 22.15
CA GLU A 220 -9.15 -13.17 22.76
C GLU A 220 -9.81 -14.49 22.41
N LEU A 221 -9.62 -14.97 21.18
CA LEU A 221 -10.16 -16.25 20.73
C LEU A 221 -9.45 -17.43 21.39
N VAL A 222 -8.13 -17.38 21.57
CA VAL A 222 -7.37 -18.38 22.34
C VAL A 222 -7.87 -18.46 23.78
N ASP A 223 -8.09 -17.33 24.44
CA ASP A 223 -8.68 -17.26 25.78
C ASP A 223 -10.09 -17.87 25.83
N TYR A 224 -10.87 -17.68 24.76
CA TYR A 224 -12.18 -18.33 24.64
C TYR A 224 -12.03 -19.85 24.55
N PHE A 225 -11.11 -20.38 23.75
CA PHE A 225 -10.85 -21.82 23.63
C PHE A 225 -10.39 -22.44 24.95
N ILE A 226 -9.51 -21.76 25.69
CA ILE A 226 -9.07 -22.18 27.03
C ILE A 226 -10.28 -22.32 27.97
N ARG A 227 -11.18 -21.35 27.97
CA ARG A 227 -12.40 -21.40 28.80
C ARG A 227 -13.36 -22.49 28.41
N GLN A 228 -13.52 -22.77 27.11
CA GLN A 228 -14.35 -23.86 26.63
C GLN A 228 -13.79 -25.23 27.04
N ARG A 229 -12.47 -25.40 26.91
CA ARG A 229 -11.78 -26.61 27.40
C ARG A 229 -11.98 -26.83 28.90
N ALA A 230 -11.82 -25.79 29.71
CA ALA A 230 -12.00 -25.88 31.14
C ALA A 230 -13.44 -26.27 31.55
N LYS A 231 -14.44 -25.89 30.73
CA LYS A 231 -15.83 -26.33 30.95
C LYS A 231 -16.06 -27.80 30.58
N SER A 232 -15.48 -28.27 29.48
CA SER A 232 -15.61 -29.69 29.06
C SER A 232 -14.97 -30.68 30.05
N LEU A 233 -13.93 -30.22 30.78
CA LEU A 233 -13.28 -31.06 31.83
C LEU A 233 -14.06 -31.10 33.16
N ARG A 234 -15.07 -30.23 33.36
CA ARG A 234 -15.86 -30.14 34.60
C ARG A 234 -17.26 -30.71 34.49
N GLY A 235 -17.71 -31.07 33.31
CA GLY A 235 -19.02 -31.66 33.03
C GLY A 235 -18.89 -33.11 32.64
#